data_6cc7da65de5d007ccaf3a290fbca16b7
#
_entry.id   6cc7da65de5d007ccaf3a290fbca16b7
#
_cell.length_a   1.000
_cell.length_b   1.000
_cell.length_c   1.000
_cell.angle_alpha   90.00
_cell.angle_beta   90.00
_cell.angle_gamma   90.00
#
_symmetry.space_group_name_H-M   'P 1'
#
loop_
_entity.id
_entity.type
_entity.pdbx_description
1 polymer ?
#
loop_
_entity_poly.entity_id
_entity_poly.type
_entity_poly.pdbx_seq_one_letter_code
_entity_poly.pdbx_strand_id
1 'polypeptide(L)'
;MAEQEYDLMHKDDVVASLQLDDLSGAILKVTPSASPELLPLGGSQGADSLRKWWLRRAVPISQGNIAALLQQEGIPSTQSLLVRNLGLSLSDHYWIRPQKSDLTWREVSPFSNAFGDLSETASAQFYSPEAALQGDLIKKWVIVDDTRYLLKGNRGVNSQQSLNEVLASMLHEKQGFSNHVRYRPVKFTGSAGEQYDCICEDFASEALEFIPAIDVVDSEKKDNAVSTYEHFIHVCTAHGLSELEVRSFLEYQILTDFVLTNTDRHLNNFGVLRNSRTLKFVRMAPIFDSGNSMFWDAPRLPERSNCTEITVNSFRKTETELLKLVTDRSRVHMDLLPSREEIEKLYAKDDSIAFVDSILTGYEKKKTMLERFVEKSILVQNHHKRNKGPER
;
A
#
# COMPACT_ATOMS: atom_id res chain seq x y z
N MET A 1 21.30 -29.29 -8.29
CA MET A 1 20.14 -28.56 -7.77
C MET A 1 18.95 -29.13 -8.49
N ALA A 2 17.92 -29.57 -7.78
CA ALA A 2 16.70 -30.02 -8.42
C ALA A 2 15.98 -28.76 -8.93
N GLU A 3 15.48 -28.80 -10.14
CA GLU A 3 14.79 -27.71 -10.80
C GLU A 3 13.33 -28.13 -10.93
N GLN A 4 12.41 -27.25 -10.59
CA GLN A 4 10.97 -27.51 -10.74
C GLN A 4 10.39 -26.58 -11.80
N GLU A 5 9.54 -27.12 -12.64
CA GLU A 5 8.89 -26.42 -13.73
C GLU A 5 7.47 -26.02 -13.34
N TYR A 6 7.16 -24.75 -13.55
CA TYR A 6 5.88 -24.14 -13.27
C TYR A 6 5.40 -23.32 -14.47
N ASP A 7 4.09 -23.18 -14.59
CA ASP A 7 3.49 -22.14 -15.41
C ASP A 7 3.14 -20.96 -14.51
N LEU A 8 3.57 -19.74 -14.90
CA LEU A 8 3.00 -18.51 -14.36
C LEU A 8 1.63 -18.34 -15.00
N MET A 9 0.64 -18.20 -14.15
CA MET A 9 -0.76 -18.09 -14.55
C MET A 9 -1.29 -16.70 -14.23
N HIS A 10 -2.21 -16.20 -15.05
CA HIS A 10 -3.15 -15.15 -14.69
C HIS A 10 -4.55 -15.74 -14.79
N LYS A 11 -5.18 -16.01 -13.65
CA LYS A 11 -6.35 -16.91 -13.57
C LYS A 11 -6.04 -18.25 -14.25
N ASP A 12 -6.78 -18.64 -15.28
CA ASP A 12 -6.58 -19.90 -16.02
C ASP A 12 -5.68 -19.74 -17.25
N ASP A 13 -5.23 -18.53 -17.57
CA ASP A 13 -4.35 -18.26 -18.72
C ASP A 13 -2.88 -18.46 -18.37
N VAL A 14 -2.15 -19.23 -19.21
CA VAL A 14 -0.69 -19.39 -19.07
C VAL A 14 0.01 -18.14 -19.60
N VAL A 15 0.78 -17.49 -18.74
CA VAL A 15 1.47 -16.22 -19.01
C VAL A 15 2.94 -16.43 -19.37
N ALA A 16 3.59 -17.37 -18.71
CA ALA A 16 4.97 -17.78 -18.98
C ALA A 16 5.22 -19.16 -18.37
N SER A 17 6.22 -19.89 -18.90
CA SER A 17 6.76 -21.06 -18.20
C SER A 17 8.00 -20.65 -17.40
N LEU A 18 8.08 -21.10 -16.16
CA LEU A 18 9.12 -20.77 -15.19
C LEU A 18 9.89 -22.02 -14.77
N GLN A 19 11.21 -21.89 -14.68
CA GLN A 19 12.06 -22.85 -13.99
C GLN A 19 12.51 -22.19 -12.68
N LEU A 20 12.14 -22.80 -11.55
CA LEU A 20 12.46 -22.28 -10.21
C LEU A 20 13.56 -23.12 -9.57
N ASP A 21 14.38 -22.46 -8.79
CA ASP A 21 15.31 -23.13 -7.87
C ASP A 21 14.55 -23.75 -6.70
N ASP A 22 14.73 -25.03 -6.50
CA ASP A 22 13.97 -25.84 -5.54
C ASP A 22 14.19 -25.41 -4.08
N LEU A 23 15.37 -24.86 -3.77
CA LEU A 23 15.70 -24.40 -2.43
C LEU A 23 15.28 -22.97 -2.17
N SER A 24 15.67 -22.05 -3.06
CA SER A 24 15.44 -20.62 -2.83
C SER A 24 14.10 -20.12 -3.34
N GLY A 25 13.43 -20.84 -4.25
CA GLY A 25 12.22 -20.38 -4.93
C GLY A 25 12.47 -19.27 -5.96
N ALA A 26 13.73 -19.00 -6.29
CA ALA A 26 14.10 -17.95 -7.26
C ALA A 26 13.85 -18.40 -8.70
N ILE A 27 13.46 -17.47 -9.58
CA ILE A 27 13.31 -17.74 -11.01
C ILE A 27 14.68 -17.87 -11.68
N LEU A 28 15.03 -19.09 -12.14
CA LEU A 28 16.23 -19.38 -12.90
C LEU A 28 16.03 -19.05 -14.39
N LYS A 29 14.90 -19.50 -14.97
CA LYS A 29 14.59 -19.32 -16.38
C LYS A 29 13.16 -18.90 -16.58
N VAL A 30 12.93 -18.05 -17.57
CA VAL A 30 11.60 -17.61 -18.03
C VAL A 30 11.48 -17.93 -19.50
N THR A 31 10.38 -18.58 -19.88
CA THR A 31 9.97 -18.76 -21.27
C THR A 31 8.61 -18.09 -21.46
N PRO A 32 8.53 -16.91 -22.09
CA PRO A 32 7.26 -16.21 -22.30
C PRO A 32 6.27 -17.05 -23.11
N SER A 33 4.98 -16.90 -22.82
CA SER A 33 3.91 -17.44 -23.64
C SER A 33 3.70 -16.60 -24.91
N ALA A 34 2.72 -16.98 -25.73
CA ALA A 34 2.30 -16.23 -26.92
C ALA A 34 1.58 -14.90 -26.58
N SER A 35 1.23 -14.68 -25.32
CA SER A 35 0.44 -13.52 -24.84
C SER A 35 1.22 -12.67 -23.83
N PRO A 36 2.25 -11.92 -24.28
CA PRO A 36 3.10 -11.11 -23.39
C PRO A 36 2.32 -9.99 -22.68
N GLU A 37 1.17 -9.58 -23.22
CA GLU A 37 0.28 -8.59 -22.62
C GLU A 37 -0.33 -9.05 -21.30
N LEU A 38 -0.37 -10.36 -21.06
CA LEU A 38 -0.86 -10.94 -19.79
C LEU A 38 0.20 -10.95 -18.69
N LEU A 39 1.46 -10.62 -18.98
CA LEU A 39 2.50 -10.54 -17.94
C LEU A 39 2.11 -9.54 -16.83
N PRO A 40 2.51 -9.78 -15.58
CA PRO A 40 2.35 -8.78 -14.54
C PRO A 40 3.05 -7.49 -14.96
N LEU A 41 2.41 -6.35 -14.74
CA LEU A 41 2.85 -5.07 -15.27
C LEU A 41 4.31 -4.77 -14.90
N GLY A 42 4.70 -4.93 -13.64
CA GLY A 42 6.07 -4.76 -13.17
C GLY A 42 7.06 -5.83 -13.66
N GLY A 43 6.57 -6.88 -14.30
CA GLY A 43 7.36 -7.95 -14.90
C GLY A 43 7.39 -7.93 -16.45
N SER A 44 6.72 -6.96 -17.09
CA SER A 44 6.48 -6.94 -18.54
C SER A 44 7.71 -6.60 -19.40
N GLN A 45 8.75 -6.00 -18.81
CA GLN A 45 9.96 -5.55 -19.52
C GLN A 45 11.02 -6.66 -19.74
N GLY A 46 10.63 -7.94 -19.64
CA GLY A 46 11.47 -9.09 -19.89
C GLY A 46 11.83 -9.91 -18.65
N ALA A 47 12.69 -10.91 -18.80
CA ALA A 47 12.98 -11.89 -17.75
C ALA A 47 13.51 -11.26 -16.45
N ASP A 48 14.35 -10.24 -16.54
CA ASP A 48 14.92 -9.59 -15.34
C ASP A 48 13.88 -8.77 -14.57
N SER A 49 12.96 -8.11 -15.26
CA SER A 49 11.84 -7.41 -14.60
C SER A 49 10.90 -8.40 -13.93
N LEU A 50 10.63 -9.55 -14.56
CA LEU A 50 9.80 -10.60 -13.98
C LEU A 50 10.45 -11.22 -12.72
N ARG A 51 11.77 -11.42 -12.72
CA ARG A 51 12.52 -11.85 -11.54
C ARG A 51 12.41 -10.84 -10.38
N LYS A 52 12.53 -9.55 -10.68
CA LYS A 52 12.35 -8.47 -9.68
C LYS A 52 10.92 -8.43 -9.14
N TRP A 53 9.93 -8.53 -10.01
CA TRP A 53 8.52 -8.61 -9.61
C TRP A 53 8.27 -9.80 -8.70
N TRP A 54 8.76 -11.00 -9.04
CA TRP A 54 8.65 -12.21 -8.22
C TRP A 54 9.32 -12.06 -6.85
N LEU A 55 10.51 -11.49 -6.82
CA LEU A 55 11.22 -11.20 -5.57
C LEU A 55 10.43 -10.25 -4.66
N ARG A 56 9.85 -9.20 -5.22
CA ARG A 56 9.02 -8.24 -4.47
C ARG A 56 7.69 -8.84 -4.00
N ARG A 57 7.23 -9.91 -4.63
CA ARG A 57 5.96 -10.57 -4.27
C ARG A 57 6.05 -11.31 -2.95
N ALA A 58 7.20 -11.87 -2.60
CA ALA A 58 7.38 -12.62 -1.37
C ALA A 58 7.25 -11.74 -0.13
N VAL A 59 6.59 -12.26 0.91
CA VAL A 59 6.49 -11.59 2.21
C VAL A 59 7.88 -11.21 2.73
N PRO A 60 8.08 -9.98 3.27
CA PRO A 60 9.37 -9.60 3.84
C PRO A 60 9.73 -10.45 5.06
N ILE A 61 11.01 -10.85 5.18
CA ILE A 61 11.48 -11.61 6.34
C ILE A 61 11.38 -10.84 7.66
N SER A 62 11.34 -9.50 7.57
CA SER A 62 11.17 -8.59 8.71
C SER A 62 9.72 -8.52 9.22
N GLN A 63 8.75 -9.04 8.46
CA GLN A 63 7.35 -9.01 8.88
C GLN A 63 7.10 -9.97 10.04
N GLY A 64 6.64 -9.44 11.17
CA GLY A 64 6.16 -10.21 12.30
C GLY A 64 7.08 -11.39 12.68
N ASN A 65 6.52 -12.61 12.64
CA ASN A 65 7.19 -13.86 13.01
C ASN A 65 7.69 -14.68 11.82
N ILE A 66 7.78 -14.11 10.61
CA ILE A 66 8.15 -14.85 9.39
C ILE A 66 9.51 -15.56 9.55
N ALA A 67 10.52 -14.89 10.11
CA ALA A 67 11.84 -15.51 10.34
C ALA A 67 11.75 -16.74 11.25
N ALA A 68 10.95 -16.67 12.31
CA ALA A 68 10.73 -17.81 13.23
C ALA A 68 9.95 -18.93 12.54
N LEU A 69 8.93 -18.61 11.75
CA LEU A 69 8.17 -19.57 10.95
C LEU A 69 9.08 -20.32 9.96
N LEU A 70 9.91 -19.60 9.20
CA LEU A 70 10.85 -20.22 8.25
C LEU A 70 11.79 -21.20 8.94
N GLN A 71 12.31 -20.81 10.11
CA GLN A 71 13.19 -21.66 10.89
C GLN A 71 12.47 -22.90 11.43
N GLN A 72 11.29 -22.75 11.99
CA GLN A 72 10.48 -23.84 12.56
C GLN A 72 10.09 -24.86 11.49
N GLU A 73 9.66 -24.39 10.31
CA GLU A 73 9.18 -25.23 9.20
C GLU A 73 10.31 -25.72 8.29
N GLY A 74 11.57 -25.32 8.56
CA GLY A 74 12.70 -25.66 7.71
C GLY A 74 12.60 -25.12 6.28
N ILE A 75 11.96 -23.96 6.11
CA ILE A 75 11.77 -23.30 4.81
C ILE A 75 12.98 -22.38 4.56
N PRO A 76 13.73 -22.56 3.44
CA PRO A 76 14.98 -21.85 3.21
C PRO A 76 14.85 -20.35 3.00
N SER A 77 13.73 -19.86 2.47
CA SER A 77 13.55 -18.46 2.10
C SER A 77 12.07 -18.05 2.06
N THR A 78 11.80 -16.75 2.05
CA THR A 78 10.43 -16.24 1.84
C THR A 78 9.92 -16.52 0.43
N GLN A 79 10.78 -16.62 -0.57
CA GLN A 79 10.39 -17.05 -1.92
C GLN A 79 10.02 -18.54 -1.95
N SER A 80 10.72 -19.41 -1.21
CA SER A 80 10.31 -20.82 -1.07
C SER A 80 8.96 -20.94 -0.37
N LEU A 81 8.69 -20.08 0.62
CA LEU A 81 7.37 -19.98 1.25
C LEU A 81 6.29 -19.55 0.23
N LEU A 82 6.61 -18.56 -0.62
CA LEU A 82 5.74 -18.10 -1.70
C LEU A 82 5.42 -19.24 -2.70
N VAL A 83 6.44 -20.02 -3.12
CA VAL A 83 6.27 -21.16 -4.03
C VAL A 83 5.37 -22.23 -3.41
N ARG A 84 5.55 -22.56 -2.12
CA ARG A 84 4.68 -23.52 -1.40
C ARG A 84 3.21 -23.08 -1.39
N ASN A 85 2.96 -21.79 -1.43
CA ASN A 85 1.63 -21.18 -1.47
C ASN A 85 1.21 -20.78 -2.90
N LEU A 86 1.79 -21.39 -3.92
CA LEU A 86 1.52 -21.16 -5.34
C LEU A 86 1.63 -19.70 -5.78
N GLY A 87 2.33 -18.86 -5.03
CA GLY A 87 2.42 -17.44 -5.30
C GLY A 87 1.10 -16.67 -5.18
N LEU A 88 0.08 -17.23 -4.56
CA LEU A 88 -1.25 -16.62 -4.43
C LEU A 88 -1.22 -15.33 -3.61
N SER A 89 -2.08 -14.38 -3.97
CA SER A 89 -2.25 -13.09 -3.31
C SER A 89 -3.72 -12.67 -3.33
N LEU A 90 -4.11 -11.83 -2.37
CA LEU A 90 -5.38 -11.09 -2.42
C LEU A 90 -5.25 -9.71 -3.06
N SER A 91 -4.08 -9.40 -3.67
CA SER A 91 -3.89 -8.15 -4.42
C SER A 91 -4.14 -8.30 -5.92
N ASP A 92 -3.88 -9.49 -6.49
CA ASP A 92 -3.97 -9.77 -7.92
C ASP A 92 -4.30 -11.24 -8.21
N HIS A 93 -4.36 -11.64 -9.49
CA HIS A 93 -4.76 -12.98 -9.93
C HIS A 93 -3.59 -13.79 -10.51
N TYR A 94 -2.34 -13.39 -10.23
CA TYR A 94 -1.17 -14.15 -10.63
C TYR A 94 -0.84 -15.23 -9.62
N TRP A 95 -0.53 -16.42 -10.15
CA TRP A 95 -0.12 -17.58 -9.36
C TRP A 95 0.76 -18.51 -10.19
N ILE A 96 1.39 -19.51 -9.57
CA ILE A 96 2.19 -20.50 -10.26
C ILE A 96 1.53 -21.86 -10.17
N ARG A 97 1.41 -22.54 -11.31
CA ARG A 97 0.88 -23.90 -11.42
C ARG A 97 2.03 -24.87 -11.69
N PRO A 98 2.23 -25.93 -10.87
CA PRO A 98 3.15 -27.01 -11.25
C PRO A 98 2.77 -27.58 -12.62
N GLN A 99 3.70 -27.73 -13.56
CA GLN A 99 3.39 -28.15 -14.93
C GLN A 99 2.71 -29.54 -15.05
N LYS A 100 2.86 -30.38 -14.02
CA LYS A 100 2.22 -31.70 -13.93
C LYS A 100 0.88 -31.69 -13.21
N SER A 101 0.31 -30.53 -12.95
CA SER A 101 -0.92 -30.34 -12.19
C SER A 101 -2.03 -29.78 -13.08
N ASP A 102 -3.25 -30.26 -12.86
CA ASP A 102 -4.48 -29.79 -13.53
C ASP A 102 -5.22 -28.72 -12.72
N LEU A 103 -4.55 -28.11 -11.71
CA LEU A 103 -5.15 -27.07 -10.88
C LEU A 103 -5.68 -25.92 -11.74
N THR A 104 -6.86 -25.44 -11.37
CA THR A 104 -7.55 -24.31 -11.99
C THR A 104 -7.62 -23.11 -11.03
N TRP A 105 -7.79 -21.90 -11.55
CA TRP A 105 -8.01 -20.70 -10.74
C TRP A 105 -9.18 -20.86 -9.77
N ARG A 106 -10.28 -21.50 -10.24
CA ARG A 106 -11.46 -21.75 -9.42
C ARG A 106 -11.14 -22.54 -8.14
N GLU A 107 -10.18 -23.45 -8.20
CA GLU A 107 -9.82 -24.31 -7.06
C GLU A 107 -8.89 -23.63 -6.07
N VAL A 108 -8.06 -22.68 -6.54
CA VAL A 108 -6.99 -22.08 -5.74
C VAL A 108 -7.22 -20.59 -5.40
N SER A 109 -8.16 -19.90 -6.07
CA SER A 109 -8.41 -18.47 -5.86
C SER A 109 -8.68 -18.13 -4.39
N PRO A 110 -7.88 -17.29 -3.75
CA PRO A 110 -8.13 -16.87 -2.36
C PRO A 110 -9.32 -15.89 -2.26
N PHE A 111 -9.77 -15.35 -3.40
CA PHE A 111 -10.97 -14.48 -3.44
C PHE A 111 -12.26 -15.29 -3.26
N SER A 112 -12.28 -16.57 -3.66
CA SER A 112 -13.48 -17.40 -3.68
C SER A 112 -13.42 -18.60 -2.72
N ASN A 113 -12.21 -19.01 -2.32
CA ASN A 113 -12.02 -20.18 -1.47
C ASN A 113 -11.56 -19.77 -0.05
N ALA A 114 -11.77 -20.69 0.88
CA ALA A 114 -11.14 -20.59 2.19
C ALA A 114 -9.61 -20.74 2.07
N PHE A 115 -8.89 -20.10 2.95
CA PHE A 115 -7.44 -20.22 3.09
C PHE A 115 -7.06 -20.28 4.58
N GLY A 116 -5.96 -20.94 4.89
CA GLY A 116 -5.37 -20.95 6.24
C GLY A 116 -4.36 -19.83 6.43
N ASP A 117 -3.94 -19.61 7.67
CA ASP A 117 -2.75 -18.80 7.93
C ASP A 117 -1.46 -19.58 7.60
N LEU A 118 -0.33 -18.88 7.57
CA LEU A 118 0.95 -19.51 7.20
C LEU A 118 1.39 -20.61 8.15
N SER A 119 0.95 -20.62 9.40
CA SER A 119 1.27 -21.66 10.39
C SER A 119 0.49 -22.95 10.16
N GLU A 120 -0.66 -22.89 9.46
CA GLU A 120 -1.53 -24.03 9.18
C GLU A 120 -1.20 -24.71 7.84
N THR A 121 -0.47 -24.06 6.95
CA THR A 121 -0.14 -24.57 5.60
C THR A 121 0.79 -25.80 5.61
N ALA A 122 1.42 -26.12 6.74
CA ALA A 122 2.18 -27.36 6.92
C ALA A 122 1.33 -28.65 6.76
N SER A 123 0.01 -28.55 6.87
CA SER A 123 -0.93 -29.68 6.76
C SER A 123 -1.47 -29.95 5.34
N ALA A 124 -0.98 -29.27 4.31
CA ALA A 124 -1.21 -29.52 2.88
C ALA A 124 -2.65 -29.41 2.35
N GLN A 125 -3.61 -28.89 3.11
CA GLN A 125 -5.00 -28.76 2.63
C GLN A 125 -5.36 -27.35 2.12
N PHE A 126 -4.61 -26.32 2.50
CA PHE A 126 -4.93 -24.93 2.15
C PHE A 126 -3.67 -24.16 1.76
N TYR A 127 -3.80 -23.29 0.77
CA TYR A 127 -2.79 -22.30 0.43
C TYR A 127 -3.09 -21.02 1.20
N SER A 128 -2.03 -20.23 1.55
CA SER A 128 -2.21 -18.95 2.22
C SER A 128 -1.76 -17.78 1.34
N PRO A 129 -2.61 -16.77 1.10
CA PRO A 129 -2.22 -15.55 0.40
C PRO A 129 -1.27 -14.68 1.22
N GLU A 130 -1.06 -14.99 2.50
CA GLU A 130 -0.15 -14.25 3.39
C GLU A 130 1.32 -14.38 2.97
N ALA A 131 1.69 -15.43 2.22
CA ALA A 131 3.04 -15.58 1.65
C ALA A 131 3.41 -14.46 0.66
N ALA A 132 2.41 -13.73 0.14
CA ALA A 132 2.55 -12.56 -0.73
C ALA A 132 2.16 -11.24 -0.04
N LEU A 133 1.96 -11.22 1.28
CA LEU A 133 1.49 -10.05 2.02
C LEU A 133 2.66 -9.11 2.35
N GLN A 134 2.67 -7.94 1.73
CA GLN A 134 3.75 -6.97 1.82
C GLN A 134 3.69 -6.09 3.08
N GLY A 135 4.82 -5.52 3.47
CA GLY A 135 5.01 -4.58 4.59
C GLY A 135 5.51 -5.24 5.87
N ASP A 136 6.01 -4.45 6.81
CA ASP A 136 6.73 -4.93 8.01
C ASP A 136 5.83 -5.18 9.24
N LEU A 137 4.63 -4.61 9.28
CA LEU A 137 3.70 -4.82 10.40
C LEU A 137 3.20 -6.26 10.42
N ILE A 138 2.85 -6.75 11.60
CA ILE A 138 2.10 -8.01 11.73
C ILE A 138 0.77 -7.82 11.02
N LYS A 139 0.52 -8.66 10.03
CA LYS A 139 -0.69 -8.62 9.21
C LYS A 139 -1.21 -10.04 9.00
N LYS A 140 -2.52 -10.18 8.98
CA LYS A 140 -3.19 -11.46 8.76
C LYS A 140 -4.46 -11.24 7.97
N TRP A 141 -4.69 -12.12 6.98
CA TRP A 141 -5.98 -12.19 6.31
C TRP A 141 -6.98 -13.00 7.11
N VAL A 142 -8.19 -12.52 7.22
CA VAL A 142 -9.30 -13.24 7.89
C VAL A 142 -10.55 -13.19 7.02
N ILE A 143 -11.37 -14.23 7.08
CA ILE A 143 -12.64 -14.30 6.39
C ILE A 143 -13.75 -14.17 7.44
N VAL A 144 -14.64 -13.21 7.24
CA VAL A 144 -15.83 -13.01 8.08
C VAL A 144 -17.02 -12.87 7.14
N ASP A 145 -18.01 -13.73 7.26
CA ASP A 145 -19.22 -13.73 6.42
C ASP A 145 -18.88 -13.62 4.91
N ASP A 146 -18.01 -14.51 4.43
CA ASP A 146 -17.48 -14.58 3.06
C ASP A 146 -16.71 -13.34 2.58
N THR A 147 -16.54 -12.32 3.42
CA THR A 147 -15.75 -11.11 3.13
C THR A 147 -14.33 -11.26 3.65
N ARG A 148 -13.35 -10.84 2.83
CA ARG A 148 -11.92 -10.86 3.16
C ARG A 148 -11.55 -9.56 3.86
N TYR A 149 -10.91 -9.70 5.01
CA TYR A 149 -10.44 -8.57 5.81
C TYR A 149 -8.94 -8.72 6.10
N LEU A 150 -8.23 -7.60 6.07
CA LEU A 150 -6.87 -7.50 6.56
C LEU A 150 -6.88 -7.00 8.00
N LEU A 151 -6.43 -7.84 8.93
CA LEU A 151 -6.12 -7.47 10.30
C LEU A 151 -4.67 -7.00 10.36
N LYS A 152 -4.43 -5.81 10.92
CA LYS A 152 -3.11 -5.21 11.11
C LYS A 152 -2.86 -4.94 12.57
N GLY A 153 -1.71 -5.41 13.07
CA GLY A 153 -1.22 -5.12 14.41
C GLY A 153 -0.31 -3.89 14.44
N ASN A 154 0.32 -3.69 15.58
CA ASN A 154 1.22 -2.59 15.85
C ASN A 154 2.68 -3.07 15.91
N ARG A 155 3.61 -2.12 15.72
CA ARG A 155 5.04 -2.32 15.88
C ARG A 155 5.67 -1.11 16.58
N GLY A 156 6.76 -1.36 17.30
CA GLY A 156 7.54 -0.30 17.91
C GLY A 156 7.08 0.10 19.32
N VAL A 157 7.65 1.20 19.80
CA VAL A 157 7.57 1.59 21.21
C VAL A 157 6.20 2.16 21.58
N ASN A 158 5.51 2.81 20.63
CA ASN A 158 4.30 3.56 20.92
C ASN A 158 3.02 2.88 20.43
N SER A 159 3.11 1.76 19.74
CA SER A 159 1.98 0.90 19.29
C SER A 159 0.75 1.63 18.70
N GLN A 160 0.97 2.78 18.06
CA GLN A 160 -0.12 3.67 17.62
C GLN A 160 -0.55 3.49 16.15
N GLN A 161 0.16 2.64 15.37
CA GLN A 161 -0.06 2.55 13.92
C GLN A 161 -1.48 2.13 13.56
N SER A 162 -2.07 1.20 14.30
CA SER A 162 -3.46 0.78 14.05
C SER A 162 -4.46 1.93 14.28
N LEU A 163 -4.28 2.74 15.31
CA LEU A 163 -5.13 3.91 15.52
C LEU A 163 -4.80 5.06 14.58
N ASN A 164 -3.58 5.15 14.05
CA ASN A 164 -3.24 6.07 12.96
C ASN A 164 -4.00 5.73 11.67
N GLU A 165 -4.18 4.44 11.33
CA GLU A 165 -5.01 4.01 10.20
C GLU A 165 -6.48 4.42 10.40
N VAL A 166 -7.00 4.27 11.62
CA VAL A 166 -8.36 4.70 11.97
C VAL A 166 -8.49 6.23 11.90
N LEU A 167 -7.47 6.97 12.36
CA LEU A 167 -7.41 8.44 12.25
C LEU A 167 -7.41 8.90 10.80
N ALA A 168 -6.60 8.25 9.93
CA ALA A 168 -6.59 8.55 8.51
C ALA A 168 -7.96 8.31 7.85
N SER A 169 -8.63 7.19 8.20
CA SER A 169 -10.00 6.93 7.74
C SER A 169 -10.97 8.02 8.18
N MET A 170 -10.93 8.43 9.45
CA MET A 170 -11.76 9.51 9.97
C MET A 170 -11.48 10.84 9.26
N LEU A 171 -10.22 11.16 8.96
CA LEU A 171 -9.86 12.36 8.21
C LEU A 171 -10.50 12.32 6.81
N HIS A 172 -10.33 11.23 6.07
CA HIS A 172 -10.87 11.11 4.71
C HIS A 172 -12.41 11.16 4.69
N GLU A 173 -13.07 10.53 5.66
CA GLU A 173 -14.53 10.60 5.81
C GLU A 173 -15.02 12.03 6.08
N LYS A 174 -14.35 12.76 6.97
CA LYS A 174 -14.67 14.19 7.25
C LYS A 174 -14.45 15.08 6.03
N GLN A 175 -13.44 14.79 5.20
CA GLN A 175 -13.18 15.49 3.94
C GLN A 175 -14.19 15.10 2.82
N GLY A 176 -15.06 14.12 3.04
CA GLY A 176 -15.96 13.60 2.01
C GLY A 176 -15.23 12.85 0.88
N PHE A 177 -13.98 12.42 1.11
CA PHE A 177 -13.17 11.71 0.13
C PHE A 177 -13.43 10.20 0.22
N SER A 178 -14.19 9.65 -0.72
CA SER A 178 -14.67 8.27 -0.69
C SER A 178 -13.62 7.22 -1.09
N ASN A 179 -12.55 7.60 -1.83
CA ASN A 179 -11.58 6.65 -2.35
C ASN A 179 -10.44 6.36 -1.34
N HIS A 180 -10.80 5.87 -0.17
CA HIS A 180 -9.89 5.46 0.90
C HIS A 180 -10.35 4.13 1.51
N VAL A 181 -9.41 3.41 2.12
CA VAL A 181 -9.71 2.20 2.90
C VAL A 181 -10.25 2.59 4.27
N ARG A 182 -11.37 1.97 4.66
CA ARG A 182 -12.01 2.22 5.96
C ARG A 182 -11.46 1.26 7.00
N TYR A 183 -10.60 1.76 7.86
CA TYR A 183 -10.08 0.99 8.99
C TYR A 183 -10.98 1.12 10.21
N ARG A 184 -11.23 -0.01 10.86
CA ARG A 184 -11.99 -0.09 12.13
C ARG A 184 -11.08 -0.61 13.23
N PRO A 185 -11.14 -0.06 14.46
CA PRO A 185 -10.35 -0.54 15.58
C PRO A 185 -10.85 -1.90 16.05
N VAL A 186 -9.92 -2.80 16.40
CA VAL A 186 -10.19 -4.12 16.97
C VAL A 186 -9.54 -4.17 18.35
N LYS A 187 -10.34 -4.20 19.40
CA LYS A 187 -9.89 -4.20 20.78
C LYS A 187 -9.38 -5.60 21.20
N PHE A 188 -8.27 -5.62 21.92
CA PHE A 188 -7.79 -6.81 22.62
C PHE A 188 -7.16 -6.42 23.98
N THR A 189 -6.94 -7.41 24.86
CA THR A 189 -6.23 -7.21 26.11
C THR A 189 -4.80 -7.65 25.96
N GLY A 190 -3.87 -6.71 25.97
CA GLY A 190 -2.44 -6.93 25.90
C GLY A 190 -1.72 -6.75 27.24
N SER A 191 -0.39 -6.72 27.22
CA SER A 191 0.44 -6.57 28.43
C SER A 191 0.30 -5.21 29.11
N ALA A 192 -0.08 -4.17 28.38
CA ALA A 192 -0.26 -2.80 28.87
C ALA A 192 -1.73 -2.47 29.23
N GLY A 193 -2.67 -3.42 29.14
CA GLY A 193 -4.09 -3.18 29.35
C GLY A 193 -4.91 -3.27 28.06
N GLU A 194 -5.83 -2.33 27.84
CA GLU A 194 -6.62 -2.26 26.60
C GLU A 194 -5.73 -1.76 25.46
N GLN A 195 -5.65 -2.55 24.40
CA GLN A 195 -4.89 -2.25 23.19
C GLN A 195 -5.73 -2.45 21.94
N TYR A 196 -5.31 -1.87 20.82
CA TYR A 196 -6.06 -1.91 19.59
C TYR A 196 -5.20 -2.27 18.39
N ASP A 197 -5.64 -3.28 17.66
CA ASP A 197 -5.31 -3.52 16.27
C ASP A 197 -6.31 -2.80 15.37
N CYS A 198 -6.14 -2.88 14.04
CA CYS A 198 -7.16 -2.41 13.11
C CYS A 198 -7.47 -3.46 12.05
N ILE A 199 -8.68 -3.36 11.50
CA ILE A 199 -9.17 -4.25 10.45
C ILE A 199 -9.77 -3.43 9.32
N CYS A 200 -9.55 -3.86 8.07
CA CYS A 200 -10.17 -3.28 6.89
C CYS A 200 -10.60 -4.37 5.92
N GLU A 201 -11.62 -4.08 5.12
CA GLU A 201 -12.02 -4.93 4.01
C GLU A 201 -10.99 -4.89 2.88
N ASP A 202 -10.78 -6.02 2.20
CA ASP A 202 -9.98 -6.06 0.98
C ASP A 202 -10.64 -5.22 -0.11
N PHE A 203 -9.87 -4.36 -0.75
CA PHE A 203 -10.34 -3.52 -1.85
C PHE A 203 -10.09 -4.12 -3.24
N ALA A 204 -9.31 -5.21 -3.32
CA ALA A 204 -9.22 -6.03 -4.51
C ALA A 204 -10.36 -7.06 -4.54
N SER A 205 -10.58 -7.71 -5.66
CA SER A 205 -11.67 -8.67 -5.84
C SER A 205 -11.42 -9.54 -7.07
N GLU A 206 -12.24 -10.55 -7.33
CA GLU A 206 -12.20 -11.32 -8.58
C GLU A 206 -12.26 -10.46 -9.87
N ALA A 207 -12.76 -9.24 -9.80
CA ALA A 207 -12.86 -8.33 -10.94
C ALA A 207 -11.76 -7.27 -10.98
N LEU A 208 -11.15 -6.95 -9.85
CA LEU A 208 -10.22 -5.84 -9.69
C LEU A 208 -8.92 -6.28 -9.03
N GLU A 209 -7.80 -5.90 -9.63
CA GLU A 209 -6.44 -6.12 -9.13
C GLU A 209 -5.84 -4.81 -8.65
N PHE A 210 -5.08 -4.88 -7.59
CA PHE A 210 -4.22 -3.77 -7.16
C PHE A 210 -2.86 -3.87 -7.84
N ILE A 211 -2.49 -2.82 -8.55
CA ILE A 211 -1.17 -2.65 -9.15
C ILE A 211 -0.44 -1.55 -8.38
N PRO A 212 0.61 -1.87 -7.62
CA PRO A 212 1.36 -0.87 -6.87
C PRO A 212 2.07 0.10 -7.81
N ALA A 213 2.27 1.34 -7.36
CA ALA A 213 2.90 2.38 -8.18
C ALA A 213 4.31 2.02 -8.64
N ILE A 214 5.04 1.20 -7.89
CA ILE A 214 6.35 0.69 -8.32
C ILE A 214 6.24 -0.12 -9.61
N ASP A 215 5.22 -0.97 -9.75
CA ASP A 215 5.01 -1.79 -10.93
C ASP A 215 4.52 -0.95 -12.11
N VAL A 216 3.74 0.11 -11.84
CA VAL A 216 3.36 1.10 -12.86
C VAL A 216 4.60 1.84 -13.40
N VAL A 217 5.47 2.31 -12.51
CA VAL A 217 6.71 3.03 -12.89
C VAL A 217 7.69 2.11 -13.62
N ASP A 218 7.83 0.87 -13.18
CA ASP A 218 8.76 -0.11 -13.77
C ASP A 218 8.26 -0.69 -15.10
N SER A 219 6.98 -0.49 -15.46
CA SER A 219 6.39 -1.04 -16.69
C SER A 219 6.90 -0.39 -17.97
N GLU A 220 7.38 0.84 -17.88
CA GLU A 220 7.92 1.59 -19.00
C GLU A 220 9.27 2.23 -18.64
N LYS A 221 10.16 2.35 -19.64
CA LYS A 221 11.44 3.01 -19.43
C LYS A 221 11.24 4.52 -19.18
N LYS A 222 11.59 4.97 -17.99
CA LYS A 222 11.53 6.38 -17.62
C LYS A 222 12.64 7.19 -18.33
N ASP A 223 12.27 8.33 -18.93
CA ASP A 223 13.25 9.33 -19.39
C ASP A 223 13.96 9.96 -18.16
N ASN A 224 15.28 10.13 -18.27
CA ASN A 224 16.09 10.71 -17.18
C ASN A 224 15.72 12.16 -16.84
N ALA A 225 15.17 12.91 -17.80
CA ALA A 225 14.71 14.29 -17.60
C ALA A 225 13.35 14.37 -16.88
N VAL A 226 12.59 13.27 -16.81
CA VAL A 226 11.27 13.23 -16.22
C VAL A 226 11.34 12.74 -14.78
N SER A 227 10.63 13.39 -13.87
CA SER A 227 10.53 12.94 -12.47
C SER A 227 9.71 11.64 -12.37
N THR A 228 9.93 10.84 -11.31
CA THR A 228 9.12 9.65 -11.06
C THR A 228 7.63 9.98 -10.88
N TYR A 229 7.31 11.15 -10.30
CA TYR A 229 5.94 11.64 -10.17
C TYR A 229 5.27 11.85 -11.54
N GLU A 230 5.93 12.58 -12.45
CA GLU A 230 5.38 12.83 -13.80
C GLU A 230 5.37 11.55 -14.64
N HIS A 231 6.35 10.68 -14.49
CA HIS A 231 6.39 9.40 -15.18
C HIS A 231 5.23 8.50 -14.75
N PHE A 232 4.94 8.40 -13.45
CA PHE A 232 3.77 7.66 -12.95
C PHE A 232 2.46 8.17 -13.56
N ILE A 233 2.27 9.50 -13.59
CA ILE A 233 1.08 10.11 -14.20
C ILE A 233 1.00 9.79 -15.69
N HIS A 234 2.12 9.90 -16.40
CA HIS A 234 2.20 9.58 -17.84
C HIS A 234 1.76 8.13 -18.11
N VAL A 235 2.31 7.16 -17.38
CA VAL A 235 1.96 5.74 -17.55
C VAL A 235 0.47 5.52 -17.21
N CYS A 236 -0.02 6.07 -16.12
CA CYS A 236 -1.45 5.98 -15.78
C CYS A 236 -2.35 6.51 -16.90
N THR A 237 -1.96 7.62 -17.52
CA THR A 237 -2.72 8.24 -18.62
C THR A 237 -2.65 7.38 -19.90
N ALA A 238 -1.48 6.83 -20.22
CA ALA A 238 -1.30 5.92 -21.35
C ALA A 238 -2.16 4.65 -21.20
N HIS A 239 -2.41 4.20 -19.97
CA HIS A 239 -3.30 3.09 -19.64
C HIS A 239 -4.78 3.46 -19.43
N GLY A 240 -5.17 4.70 -19.79
CA GLY A 240 -6.57 5.12 -19.91
C GLY A 240 -7.16 5.90 -18.73
N LEU A 241 -6.37 6.24 -17.70
CA LEU A 241 -6.85 7.13 -16.65
C LEU A 241 -6.80 8.60 -17.09
N SER A 242 -7.69 9.42 -16.55
CA SER A 242 -7.64 10.87 -16.74
C SER A 242 -6.45 11.47 -15.99
N GLU A 243 -5.59 12.24 -16.68
CA GLU A 243 -4.49 12.96 -16.06
C GLU A 243 -4.96 13.85 -14.89
N LEU A 244 -6.08 14.55 -15.09
CA LEU A 244 -6.67 15.41 -14.07
C LEU A 244 -7.07 14.62 -12.82
N GLU A 245 -7.68 13.44 -12.98
CA GLU A 245 -8.07 12.59 -11.86
C GLU A 245 -6.86 12.03 -11.11
N VAL A 246 -5.83 11.58 -11.83
CA VAL A 246 -4.59 11.07 -11.22
C VAL A 246 -3.88 12.18 -10.43
N ARG A 247 -3.70 13.38 -11.02
CA ARG A 247 -3.10 14.54 -10.34
C ARG A 247 -3.92 14.93 -9.12
N SER A 248 -5.25 15.06 -9.26
CA SER A 248 -6.14 15.42 -8.16
C SER A 248 -6.06 14.47 -6.98
N PHE A 249 -5.99 13.17 -7.27
CA PHE A 249 -5.81 12.14 -6.24
C PHE A 249 -4.47 12.28 -5.52
N LEU A 250 -3.37 12.41 -6.28
CA LEU A 250 -2.02 12.52 -5.71
C LEU A 250 -1.84 13.81 -4.90
N GLU A 251 -2.37 14.93 -5.37
CA GLU A 251 -2.33 16.20 -4.65
C GLU A 251 -3.09 16.13 -3.32
N TYR A 252 -4.29 15.53 -3.33
CA TYR A 252 -5.06 15.28 -2.12
C TYR A 252 -4.30 14.37 -1.15
N GLN A 253 -3.71 13.27 -1.64
CA GLN A 253 -2.91 12.35 -0.84
C GLN A 253 -1.69 13.06 -0.21
N ILE A 254 -0.96 13.87 -0.99
CA ILE A 254 0.20 14.64 -0.47
C ILE A 254 -0.22 15.59 0.66
N LEU A 255 -1.35 16.29 0.51
CA LEU A 255 -1.83 17.24 1.52
C LEU A 255 -2.28 16.52 2.81
N THR A 256 -2.95 15.39 2.68
CA THR A 256 -3.40 14.60 3.84
C THR A 256 -2.24 13.87 4.51
N ASP A 257 -1.31 13.29 3.76
CA ASP A 257 -0.07 12.72 4.30
C ASP A 257 0.77 13.77 5.03
N PHE A 258 0.81 15.03 4.53
CA PHE A 258 1.52 16.13 5.20
C PHE A 258 0.92 16.46 6.58
N VAL A 259 -0.40 16.61 6.69
CA VAL A 259 -1.03 16.95 7.98
C VAL A 259 -0.95 15.81 8.98
N LEU A 260 -1.04 14.56 8.50
CA LEU A 260 -0.85 13.36 9.31
C LEU A 260 0.63 13.07 9.60
N THR A 261 1.55 13.73 8.92
CA THR A 261 3.00 13.40 8.99
C THR A 261 3.24 11.91 8.64
N ASN A 262 2.65 11.45 7.54
CA ASN A 262 2.91 10.11 7.04
C ASN A 262 4.31 10.05 6.40
N THR A 263 5.21 9.30 7.02
CA THR A 263 6.61 9.22 6.59
C THR A 263 6.89 8.10 5.58
N ASP A 264 5.90 7.26 5.27
CA ASP A 264 6.13 6.01 4.54
C ASP A 264 5.17 5.79 3.35
N ARG A 265 4.89 6.86 2.59
CA ARG A 265 4.12 6.77 1.34
C ARG A 265 5.00 6.34 0.15
N HIS A 266 5.70 5.21 0.29
CA HIS A 266 6.51 4.66 -0.79
C HIS A 266 5.66 4.06 -1.92
N LEU A 267 6.29 3.74 -3.07
CA LEU A 267 5.61 3.31 -4.29
C LEU A 267 4.84 1.98 -4.19
N ASN A 268 4.94 1.23 -3.09
CA ASN A 268 4.08 0.08 -2.83
C ASN A 268 2.81 0.44 -2.03
N ASN A 269 2.75 1.64 -1.41
CA ASN A 269 1.65 2.06 -0.54
C ASN A 269 0.61 2.95 -1.24
N PHE A 270 0.62 2.98 -2.55
CA PHE A 270 -0.41 3.52 -3.43
C PHE A 270 -0.26 2.91 -4.83
N GLY A 271 -1.23 3.11 -5.69
CA GLY A 271 -1.21 2.57 -7.05
C GLY A 271 -2.56 2.71 -7.73
N VAL A 272 -2.86 1.78 -8.61
CA VAL A 272 -4.09 1.78 -9.40
C VAL A 272 -4.86 0.47 -9.23
N LEU A 273 -6.16 0.52 -9.48
CA LEU A 273 -6.97 -0.67 -9.68
C LEU A 273 -7.08 -0.97 -11.18
N ARG A 274 -6.85 -2.23 -11.53
CA ARG A 274 -6.92 -2.76 -12.89
C ARG A 274 -8.06 -3.77 -12.99
N ASN A 275 -8.80 -3.76 -14.08
CA ASN A 275 -9.78 -4.80 -14.36
C ASN A 275 -9.05 -6.11 -14.73
N SER A 276 -9.33 -7.19 -14.01
CA SER A 276 -8.63 -8.47 -14.15
C SER A 276 -8.83 -9.17 -15.51
N ARG A 277 -9.89 -8.83 -16.24
CA ARG A 277 -10.18 -9.43 -17.56
C ARG A 277 -9.63 -8.62 -18.70
N THR A 278 -9.81 -7.28 -18.65
CA THR A 278 -9.41 -6.39 -19.74
C THR A 278 -8.02 -5.82 -19.58
N LEU A 279 -7.40 -5.97 -18.41
CA LEU A 279 -6.11 -5.43 -17.99
C LEU A 279 -6.01 -3.90 -18.08
N LYS A 280 -7.13 -3.21 -18.25
CA LYS A 280 -7.19 -1.73 -18.28
C LYS A 280 -7.25 -1.16 -16.87
N PHE A 281 -6.57 -0.06 -16.65
CA PHE A 281 -6.72 0.69 -15.41
C PHE A 281 -8.13 1.26 -15.30
N VAL A 282 -8.70 1.17 -14.10
CA VAL A 282 -10.07 1.59 -13.80
C VAL A 282 -10.07 2.91 -13.04
N ARG A 283 -9.21 3.04 -12.03
CA ARG A 283 -9.06 4.22 -11.17
C ARG A 283 -7.83 4.10 -10.29
N MET A 284 -7.47 5.17 -9.60
CA MET A 284 -6.51 5.09 -8.50
C MET A 284 -7.03 4.12 -7.43
N ALA A 285 -6.13 3.33 -6.85
CA ALA A 285 -6.48 2.50 -5.68
C ALA A 285 -6.89 3.40 -4.50
N PRO A 286 -7.73 2.92 -3.58
CA PRO A 286 -8.06 3.68 -2.37
C PRO A 286 -6.78 4.06 -1.61
N ILE A 287 -6.78 5.19 -0.89
CA ILE A 287 -5.69 5.52 0.03
C ILE A 287 -5.68 4.50 1.18
N PHE A 288 -4.54 3.86 1.42
CA PHE A 288 -4.33 2.86 2.47
C PHE A 288 -2.93 3.01 3.07
N ASP A 289 -2.62 2.27 4.11
CA ASP A 289 -1.31 2.18 4.76
C ASP A 289 -0.78 3.55 5.23
N SER A 290 -1.58 4.21 6.08
CA SER A 290 -1.25 5.48 6.73
C SER A 290 -0.80 5.29 8.20
N GLY A 291 -0.52 4.06 8.62
CA GLY A 291 -0.16 3.74 10.00
C GLY A 291 1.15 4.40 10.46
N ASN A 292 2.13 4.56 9.56
CA ASN A 292 3.41 5.20 9.85
C ASN A 292 3.29 6.74 9.82
N SER A 293 2.32 7.26 10.60
CA SER A 293 1.94 8.66 10.73
C SER A 293 2.07 9.16 12.17
N MET A 294 1.79 10.44 12.38
CA MET A 294 1.66 11.04 13.71
C MET A 294 2.88 10.84 14.60
N PHE A 295 4.09 10.93 14.01
CA PHE A 295 5.37 10.80 14.74
C PHE A 295 5.52 9.43 15.46
N TRP A 296 5.04 8.36 14.85
CA TRP A 296 4.93 7.01 15.43
C TRP A 296 6.28 6.46 15.94
N ASP A 297 7.39 6.79 15.29
CA ASP A 297 8.76 6.38 15.61
C ASP A 297 9.52 7.39 16.49
N ALA A 298 9.01 8.62 16.57
CA ALA A 298 9.62 9.73 17.30
C ALA A 298 8.58 10.61 18.03
N PRO A 299 7.77 10.05 18.96
CA PRO A 299 6.61 10.73 19.55
C PRO A 299 6.97 11.99 20.39
N ARG A 300 8.24 12.15 20.78
CA ARG A 300 8.76 13.36 21.46
C ARG A 300 9.36 14.40 20.50
N LEU A 301 9.44 14.12 19.22
CA LEU A 301 9.99 15.07 18.24
C LEU A 301 9.27 16.43 18.26
N PRO A 302 7.92 16.49 18.30
CA PRO A 302 7.20 17.75 18.33
C PRO A 302 7.52 18.69 19.48
N GLU A 303 7.92 18.17 20.64
CA GLU A 303 8.37 18.98 21.78
C GLU A 303 9.72 19.65 21.51
N ARG A 304 10.59 19.00 20.73
CA ARG A 304 12.00 19.36 20.52
C ARG A 304 12.27 20.13 19.25
N SER A 305 11.37 20.10 18.27
CA SER A 305 11.56 20.69 16.95
C SER A 305 10.33 21.44 16.44
N ASN A 306 10.54 22.23 15.40
CA ASN A 306 9.44 22.90 14.69
C ASN A 306 8.71 22.02 13.68
N CYS A 307 9.12 20.75 13.52
CA CYS A 307 8.57 19.79 12.55
C CYS A 307 8.60 20.30 11.09
N THR A 308 9.62 21.11 10.71
CA THR A 308 9.67 21.77 9.41
C THR A 308 10.31 20.93 8.30
N GLU A 309 11.21 20.00 8.66
CA GLU A 309 11.97 19.17 7.73
C GLU A 309 11.85 17.70 8.10
N ILE A 310 10.67 17.12 7.83
CA ILE A 310 10.44 15.69 8.03
C ILE A 310 10.86 14.93 6.77
N THR A 311 11.76 13.97 6.94
CA THR A 311 12.15 13.04 5.88
C THR A 311 11.03 12.03 5.64
N VAL A 312 10.74 11.77 4.37
CA VAL A 312 9.69 10.83 3.96
C VAL A 312 10.21 9.88 2.88
N ASN A 313 9.62 8.71 2.83
CA ASN A 313 9.83 7.74 1.77
C ASN A 313 8.69 7.86 0.75
N SER A 314 8.88 8.69 -0.29
CA SER A 314 7.87 8.98 -1.30
C SER A 314 8.51 9.51 -2.60
N PHE A 315 7.78 10.21 -3.47
CA PHE A 315 8.31 10.86 -4.68
C PHE A 315 9.41 11.89 -4.42
N ARG A 316 9.49 12.44 -3.21
CA ARG A 316 10.50 13.39 -2.76
C ARG A 316 11.02 12.96 -1.39
N LYS A 317 12.16 13.53 -0.99
CA LYS A 317 12.83 13.18 0.27
C LYS A 317 12.24 13.84 1.51
N THR A 318 11.57 14.98 1.36
CA THR A 318 10.94 15.71 2.47
C THR A 318 9.50 16.07 2.15
N GLU A 319 8.69 16.25 3.20
CA GLU A 319 7.30 16.68 3.07
C GLU A 319 7.18 18.05 2.37
N THR A 320 8.10 18.97 2.66
CA THR A 320 8.08 20.31 2.04
C THR A 320 8.41 20.27 0.56
N GLU A 321 9.23 19.31 0.11
CA GLU A 321 9.47 19.08 -1.31
C GLU A 321 8.26 18.42 -1.98
N LEU A 322 7.53 17.55 -1.29
CA LEU A 322 6.26 16.96 -1.79
C LEU A 322 5.21 18.05 -2.01
N LEU A 323 5.03 18.98 -1.07
CA LEU A 323 4.09 20.10 -1.22
C LEU A 323 4.34 20.94 -2.48
N LYS A 324 5.57 20.99 -3.01
CA LYS A 324 5.87 21.68 -4.28
C LYS A 324 5.24 21.02 -5.51
N LEU A 325 4.82 19.77 -5.40
CA LEU A 325 4.10 19.04 -6.46
C LEU A 325 2.61 19.40 -6.51
N VAL A 326 2.07 20.00 -5.45
CA VAL A 326 0.66 20.37 -5.34
C VAL A 326 0.40 21.68 -6.06
N THR A 327 -0.45 21.63 -7.08
CA THR A 327 -0.88 22.80 -7.86
C THR A 327 -2.20 23.36 -7.38
N ASP A 328 -3.16 22.48 -7.05
CA ASP A 328 -4.45 22.86 -6.47
C ASP A 328 -4.46 22.59 -4.96
N ARG A 329 -4.28 23.66 -4.19
CA ARG A 329 -4.20 23.60 -2.74
C ARG A 329 -5.56 23.57 -2.04
N SER A 330 -6.65 23.70 -2.80
CA SER A 330 -8.02 23.64 -2.27
C SER A 330 -8.56 22.21 -2.10
N ARG A 331 -7.74 21.19 -2.39
CA ARG A 331 -8.12 19.77 -2.28
C ARG A 331 -8.46 19.31 -0.87
N VAL A 332 -8.00 20.03 0.16
CA VAL A 332 -8.29 19.72 1.56
C VAL A 332 -8.99 20.90 2.21
N HIS A 333 -10.11 20.64 2.87
CA HIS A 333 -10.88 21.61 3.64
C HIS A 333 -10.33 21.66 5.07
N MET A 334 -9.73 22.79 5.44
CA MET A 334 -9.03 22.96 6.72
C MET A 334 -9.96 22.85 7.94
N ASP A 335 -11.20 23.29 7.81
CA ASP A 335 -12.26 23.23 8.81
C ASP A 335 -12.81 21.81 9.04
N LEU A 336 -12.59 20.91 8.08
CA LEU A 336 -13.01 19.50 8.15
C LEU A 336 -11.87 18.57 8.61
N LEU A 337 -10.70 19.09 8.98
CA LEU A 337 -9.65 18.28 9.60
C LEU A 337 -10.07 17.83 11.00
N PRO A 338 -9.66 16.62 11.45
CA PRO A 338 -9.91 16.17 12.81
C PRO A 338 -9.44 17.19 13.85
N SER A 339 -10.25 17.42 14.87
CA SER A 339 -9.86 18.31 15.97
C SER A 339 -8.88 17.61 16.93
N ARG A 340 -8.16 18.41 17.74
CA ARG A 340 -7.28 17.90 18.79
C ARG A 340 -8.03 16.94 19.72
N GLU A 341 -9.24 17.30 20.14
CA GLU A 341 -10.06 16.54 21.07
C GLU A 341 -10.54 15.21 20.48
N GLU A 342 -10.83 15.17 19.16
CA GLU A 342 -11.21 13.94 18.46
C GLU A 342 -10.03 12.96 18.41
N ILE A 343 -8.81 13.45 18.14
CA ILE A 343 -7.59 12.62 18.08
C ILE A 343 -7.22 12.15 19.50
N GLU A 344 -7.27 13.04 20.49
CA GLU A 344 -7.02 12.70 21.89
C GLU A 344 -7.97 11.59 22.38
N LYS A 345 -9.27 11.71 22.10
CA LYS A 345 -10.28 10.70 22.41
C LYS A 345 -10.02 9.37 21.68
N LEU A 346 -9.46 9.41 20.47
CA LEU A 346 -9.12 8.20 19.74
C LEU A 346 -7.94 7.49 20.41
N TYR A 347 -6.87 8.21 20.72
CA TYR A 347 -5.66 7.62 21.33
C TYR A 347 -5.86 7.20 22.79
N ALA A 348 -6.72 7.89 23.55
CA ALA A 348 -7.07 7.52 24.91
C ALA A 348 -7.76 6.15 25.05
N LYS A 349 -8.09 5.49 23.92
CA LYS A 349 -8.62 4.11 23.94
C LYS A 349 -7.55 3.07 24.20
N ASP A 350 -6.30 3.34 23.82
CA ASP A 350 -5.20 2.37 23.87
C ASP A 350 -4.21 2.75 24.99
N ASP A 351 -4.13 1.90 26.02
CA ASP A 351 -3.31 2.13 27.20
C ASP A 351 -1.80 2.10 26.93
N SER A 352 -1.39 1.62 25.74
CA SER A 352 0.01 1.55 25.35
C SER A 352 0.54 2.82 24.68
N ILE A 353 -0.35 3.73 24.24
CA ILE A 353 0.06 4.95 23.54
C ILE A 353 0.54 6.00 24.54
N ALA A 354 1.83 6.30 24.46
CA ALA A 354 2.46 7.33 25.29
C ALA A 354 2.65 8.65 24.50
N PHE A 355 2.98 9.73 25.21
CA PHE A 355 3.33 11.04 24.63
C PHE A 355 2.23 11.69 23.80
N VAL A 356 0.97 11.43 24.08
CA VAL A 356 -0.20 11.92 23.33
C VAL A 356 -0.16 13.44 23.18
N ASP A 357 0.13 14.20 24.23
CA ASP A 357 0.24 15.67 24.16
C ASP A 357 1.32 16.17 23.20
N SER A 358 2.48 15.49 23.13
CA SER A 358 3.54 15.82 22.19
C SER A 358 3.08 15.57 20.75
N ILE A 359 2.46 14.42 20.50
CA ILE A 359 1.93 14.04 19.19
C ILE A 359 0.88 15.05 18.72
N LEU A 360 -0.06 15.40 19.59
CA LEU A 360 -1.10 16.40 19.31
C LEU A 360 -0.52 17.79 19.04
N THR A 361 0.52 18.19 19.79
CA THR A 361 1.27 19.42 19.53
C THR A 361 1.89 19.41 18.13
N GLY A 362 2.42 18.25 17.69
CA GLY A 362 2.94 18.06 16.36
C GLY A 362 1.87 18.21 15.28
N TYR A 363 0.72 17.58 15.49
CA TYR A 363 -0.42 17.71 14.58
C TYR A 363 -0.88 19.16 14.42
N GLU A 364 -1.03 19.92 15.50
CA GLU A 364 -1.40 21.34 15.44
C GLU A 364 -0.36 22.20 14.71
N LYS A 365 0.94 21.90 14.87
CA LYS A 365 2.01 22.54 14.09
C LYS A 365 1.84 22.25 12.61
N LYS A 366 1.58 21.00 12.24
CA LYS A 366 1.38 20.59 10.84
C LYS A 366 0.13 21.23 10.23
N LYS A 367 -0.96 21.26 10.99
CA LYS A 367 -2.19 21.94 10.58
C LYS A 367 -1.93 23.43 10.28
N THR A 368 -1.27 24.14 11.20
CA THR A 368 -0.90 25.56 10.99
C THR A 368 0.02 25.76 9.78
N MET A 369 0.98 24.85 9.55
CA MET A 369 1.85 24.91 8.37
C MET A 369 1.05 24.71 7.08
N LEU A 370 0.10 23.76 7.05
CA LEU A 370 -0.77 23.50 5.91
C LEU A 370 -1.70 24.71 5.65
N GLU A 371 -2.30 25.32 6.67
CA GLU A 371 -3.10 26.54 6.56
C GLU A 371 -2.32 27.66 5.84
N ARG A 372 -1.11 27.94 6.30
CA ARG A 372 -0.23 28.96 5.66
C ARG A 372 0.13 28.61 4.21
N PHE A 373 0.26 27.32 3.91
CA PHE A 373 0.53 26.86 2.55
C PHE A 373 -0.69 27.08 1.64
N VAL A 374 -1.90 26.77 2.11
CA VAL A 374 -3.16 26.99 1.38
C VAL A 374 -3.45 28.48 1.19
N GLU A 375 -3.33 29.31 2.25
CA GLU A 375 -3.61 30.76 2.20
C GLU A 375 -2.72 31.53 1.21
N LYS A 376 -1.43 31.20 1.12
CA LYS A 376 -0.51 31.81 0.14
C LYS A 376 -1.00 31.65 -1.30
N SER A 377 -1.74 30.62 -1.61
CA SER A 377 -2.33 30.42 -2.95
C SER A 377 -3.50 31.38 -3.21
N ILE A 378 -4.35 31.59 -2.21
CA ILE A 378 -5.52 32.47 -2.35
C ILE A 378 -5.08 33.91 -2.61
N LEU A 379 -4.03 34.38 -1.93
CA LEU A 379 -3.47 35.71 -2.14
C LEU A 379 -2.92 35.89 -3.56
N VAL A 380 -2.20 34.91 -4.10
CA VAL A 380 -1.63 34.97 -5.45
C VAL A 380 -2.76 34.94 -6.51
N GLN A 381 -3.79 34.12 -6.34
CA GLN A 381 -4.93 34.07 -7.27
C GLN A 381 -5.73 35.37 -7.25
N ASN A 382 -5.92 35.99 -6.09
CA ASN A 382 -6.62 37.26 -5.96
C ASN A 382 -5.84 38.42 -6.56
N HIS A 383 -4.50 38.43 -6.49
CA HIS A 383 -3.66 39.40 -7.19
C HIS A 383 -3.73 39.25 -8.71
N HIS A 384 -3.75 38.03 -9.23
CA HIS A 384 -3.91 37.78 -10.68
C HIS A 384 -5.27 38.17 -11.21
N LYS A 385 -6.36 37.97 -10.43
CA LYS A 385 -7.72 38.40 -10.80
C LYS A 385 -7.88 39.93 -10.77
N ARG A 386 -7.20 40.65 -9.85
CA ARG A 386 -7.23 42.11 -9.78
C ARG A 386 -6.43 42.78 -10.92
N ASN A 387 -5.41 42.10 -11.45
CA ASN A 387 -4.60 42.61 -12.55
C ASN A 387 -5.19 42.31 -13.96
N LYS A 388 -6.19 41.41 -14.05
CA LYS A 388 -7.03 41.27 -15.23
C LYS A 388 -8.29 42.11 -15.01
N GLY A 389 -8.16 43.43 -15.22
CA GLY A 389 -9.31 44.35 -15.24
C GLY A 389 -10.30 43.96 -16.32
N PRO A 390 -11.56 44.45 -16.25
CA PRO A 390 -12.58 44.06 -17.18
C PRO A 390 -12.14 44.39 -18.61
N GLU A 391 -12.08 43.34 -19.45
CA GLU A 391 -11.97 43.53 -20.90
C GLU A 391 -13.19 44.30 -21.35
N ARG A 392 -12.92 45.50 -21.93
CA ARG A 392 -13.92 46.35 -22.54
C ARG A 392 -14.25 45.85 -23.93
#